data_184fa9e68c9f27b400d48c6eb7b37733
#
_entry.id   184fa9e68c9f27b400d48c6eb7b37733
#
_cell.length_a   1.000
_cell.length_b   1.000
_cell.length_c   1.000
_cell.angle_alpha   90.00
_cell.angle_beta   90.00
_cell.angle_gamma   90.00
#
_symmetry.space_group_name_H-M   'P 1'
#
loop_
_entity.id
_entity.type
_entity.pdbx_description
1 polymer ?
#
loop_
_entity_poly.entity_id
_entity_poly.type
_entity_poly.pdbx_seq_one_letter_code
_entity_poly.pdbx_strand_id
1 'polypeptide(L)'
;MTEQPDHVEYESVRLGTDGASEMDGNRPLVHIPRADVLGIEIVHGSAAERPLVSLILAALLAALSLVGPVMLVGALLGRGRLDIKFVTTIAFLVPAIWLFDLVLRRRWFLKVHMKKGSRKLIFGKTSDPVALQQFVLSAKERFGYF
;
A
#
# COMPACT_ATOMS: atom_id res chain seq x y z
N MET A 1 28.80 -19.72 -22.02
CA MET A 1 27.56 -20.10 -21.33
C MET A 1 27.15 -18.85 -20.53
N THR A 2 26.20 -18.09 -21.04
CA THR A 2 25.62 -16.94 -20.31
C THR A 2 24.70 -17.52 -19.24
N GLU A 3 25.12 -17.45 -17.99
CA GLU A 3 24.27 -17.76 -16.84
C GLU A 3 23.01 -16.92 -16.94
N GLN A 4 21.89 -17.53 -17.27
CA GLN A 4 20.61 -16.85 -17.23
C GLN A 4 20.32 -16.50 -15.75
N PRO A 5 20.00 -15.26 -15.44
CA PRO A 5 19.74 -14.87 -14.06
C PRO A 5 18.58 -15.70 -13.51
N ASP A 6 18.77 -16.28 -12.32
CA ASP A 6 17.78 -17.10 -11.61
C ASP A 6 16.53 -16.31 -11.17
N HIS A 7 16.47 -15.04 -11.50
CA HIS A 7 15.36 -14.14 -11.17
C HIS A 7 15.18 -13.05 -12.22
N VAL A 8 13.99 -12.50 -12.27
CA VAL A 8 13.63 -11.27 -12.98
C VAL A 8 13.26 -10.23 -11.94
N GLU A 9 13.77 -9.01 -12.09
CA GLU A 9 13.54 -7.92 -11.16
C GLU A 9 12.94 -6.72 -11.89
N TYR A 10 11.96 -6.09 -11.27
CA TYR A 10 11.36 -4.85 -11.72
C TYR A 10 11.09 -3.95 -10.52
N GLU A 11 11.77 -2.80 -10.46
CA GLU A 11 11.75 -1.86 -9.32
C GLU A 11 12.07 -2.55 -7.99
N SER A 12 11.07 -2.67 -7.11
CA SER A 12 11.19 -3.30 -5.79
C SER A 12 10.72 -4.75 -5.76
N VAL A 13 10.30 -5.33 -6.88
CA VAL A 13 9.78 -6.70 -6.92
C VAL A 13 10.72 -7.61 -7.70
N ARG A 14 11.10 -8.72 -7.07
CA ARG A 14 11.93 -9.78 -7.64
C ARG A 14 11.13 -11.08 -7.70
N LEU A 15 11.11 -11.71 -8.86
CA LEU A 15 10.50 -13.02 -9.11
C LEU A 15 11.56 -13.99 -9.59
N GLY A 16 11.68 -15.12 -8.95
CA GLY A 16 12.70 -16.12 -9.25
C GLY A 16 12.24 -17.54 -9.01
N THR A 17 13.16 -18.48 -9.15
CA THR A 17 12.94 -19.90 -8.88
C THR A 17 12.64 -20.18 -7.41
N ASP A 18 13.15 -19.36 -6.52
CA ASP A 18 12.99 -19.42 -5.06
C ASP A 18 11.67 -18.82 -4.56
N GLY A 19 11.07 -17.93 -5.34
CA GLY A 19 9.78 -17.30 -4.99
C GLY A 19 9.64 -15.86 -5.43
N ALA A 20 8.74 -15.15 -4.73
CA ALA A 20 8.46 -13.74 -4.94
C ALA A 20 8.96 -12.92 -3.75
N SER A 21 9.70 -11.85 -4.01
CA SER A 21 10.28 -11.00 -2.97
C SER A 21 10.01 -9.52 -3.25
N GLU A 22 9.73 -8.77 -2.20
CA GLU A 22 9.75 -7.31 -2.22
C GLU A 22 11.07 -6.85 -1.63
N MET A 23 11.79 -6.02 -2.36
CA MET A 23 13.14 -5.57 -2.03
C MET A 23 13.13 -4.10 -1.59
N ASP A 24 13.95 -3.78 -0.60
CA ASP A 24 14.35 -2.41 -0.28
C ASP A 24 15.86 -2.29 -0.49
N GLY A 25 16.23 -1.79 -1.66
CA GLY A 25 17.62 -1.90 -2.13
C GLY A 25 18.03 -3.38 -2.24
N ASN A 26 19.06 -3.78 -1.50
CA ASN A 26 19.59 -5.17 -1.51
C ASN A 26 18.98 -6.06 -0.41
N ARG A 27 18.00 -5.56 0.36
CA ARG A 27 17.41 -6.35 1.46
C ARG A 27 15.98 -6.77 1.12
N PRO A 28 15.64 -8.06 1.28
CA PRO A 28 14.25 -8.48 1.12
C PRO A 28 13.42 -8.00 2.33
N LEU A 29 12.41 -7.16 2.07
CA LEU A 29 11.40 -6.78 3.07
C LEU A 29 10.42 -7.93 3.29
N VAL A 30 10.08 -8.60 2.21
CA VAL A 30 9.13 -9.72 2.20
C VAL A 30 9.67 -10.77 1.25
N HIS A 31 9.64 -12.03 1.67
CA HIS A 31 9.93 -13.18 0.83
C HIS A 31 8.80 -14.19 0.91
N ILE A 32 8.28 -14.60 -0.23
CA ILE A 32 7.23 -15.60 -0.36
C ILE A 32 7.84 -16.79 -1.10
N PRO A 33 8.05 -17.93 -0.42
CA PRO A 33 8.63 -19.11 -1.05
C PRO A 33 7.79 -19.59 -2.26
N ARG A 34 8.46 -20.08 -3.29
CA ARG A 34 7.79 -20.55 -4.52
C ARG A 34 6.73 -21.62 -4.25
N ALA A 35 6.96 -22.48 -3.26
CA ALA A 35 6.03 -23.54 -2.86
C ALA A 35 4.68 -23.03 -2.35
N ASP A 36 4.63 -21.80 -1.88
CA ASP A 36 3.41 -21.17 -1.36
C ASP A 36 2.69 -20.31 -2.42
N VAL A 37 3.35 -19.98 -3.53
CA VAL A 37 2.78 -19.17 -4.61
C VAL A 37 1.91 -20.05 -5.51
N LEU A 38 0.62 -19.73 -5.58
CA LEU A 38 -0.36 -20.37 -6.47
C LEU A 38 -0.50 -19.62 -7.79
N GLY A 39 -0.34 -18.29 -7.79
CA GLY A 39 -0.44 -17.47 -8.98
C GLY A 39 -0.05 -16.03 -8.70
N ILE A 40 0.20 -15.29 -9.78
CA ILE A 40 0.55 -13.87 -9.73
C ILE A 40 -0.34 -13.07 -10.67
N GLU A 41 -0.77 -11.90 -10.21
CA GLU A 41 -1.66 -11.01 -10.96
C GLU A 41 -1.23 -9.55 -10.75
N ILE A 42 -1.21 -8.76 -11.84
CA ILE A 42 -1.02 -7.32 -11.74
C ILE A 42 -2.38 -6.68 -11.44
N VAL A 43 -2.44 -5.89 -10.39
CA VAL A 43 -3.66 -5.18 -10.01
C VAL A 43 -3.35 -3.70 -9.80
N HIS A 44 -4.21 -2.85 -10.32
CA HIS A 44 -4.19 -1.42 -10.08
C HIS A 44 -5.29 -1.06 -9.08
N GLY A 45 -4.91 -0.52 -7.94
CA GLY A 45 -5.89 -0.22 -6.90
C GLY A 45 -5.32 0.55 -5.71
N SER A 46 -6.09 0.58 -4.62
CA SER A 46 -5.67 1.23 -3.38
C SER A 46 -4.44 0.56 -2.77
N ALA A 47 -3.50 1.37 -2.30
CA ALA A 47 -2.32 0.90 -1.57
C ALA A 47 -2.68 0.32 -0.18
N ALA A 48 -3.84 0.65 0.36
CA ALA A 48 -4.30 0.11 1.63
C ALA A 48 -4.64 -1.39 1.51
N GLU A 49 -4.20 -2.20 2.47
CA GLU A 49 -4.54 -3.63 2.51
C GLU A 49 -6.05 -3.85 2.71
N ARG A 50 -6.67 -3.02 3.55
CA ARG A 50 -8.11 -3.04 3.86
C ARG A 50 -8.73 -1.66 3.61
N PRO A 51 -9.00 -1.30 2.36
CA PRO A 51 -9.39 0.07 2.00
C PRO A 51 -10.68 0.54 2.69
N LEU A 52 -11.65 -0.34 2.90
CA LEU A 52 -12.90 0.00 3.60
C LEU A 52 -12.65 0.33 5.07
N VAL A 53 -11.85 -0.48 5.77
CA VAL A 53 -11.53 -0.24 7.19
C VAL A 53 -10.75 1.05 7.34
N SER A 54 -9.75 1.29 6.48
CA SER A 54 -8.97 2.52 6.48
C SER A 54 -9.83 3.74 6.19
N LEU A 55 -10.80 3.63 5.27
CA LEU A 55 -11.72 4.71 4.94
C LEU A 55 -12.65 5.05 6.13
N ILE A 56 -13.23 4.04 6.77
CA ILE A 56 -14.09 4.22 7.95
C ILE A 56 -13.29 4.89 9.07
N LEU A 57 -12.08 4.40 9.34
CA LEU A 57 -11.21 4.99 10.36
C LEU A 57 -10.85 6.43 10.04
N ALA A 58 -10.50 6.73 8.78
CA ALA A 58 -10.22 8.08 8.33
C ALA A 58 -11.43 9.02 8.52
N ALA A 59 -12.63 8.54 8.18
CA ALA A 59 -13.87 9.30 8.36
C ALA A 59 -14.17 9.59 9.85
N LEU A 60 -13.96 8.61 10.73
CA LEU A 60 -14.11 8.78 12.17
C LEU A 60 -13.11 9.80 12.72
N LEU A 61 -11.83 9.71 12.34
CA LEU A 61 -10.81 10.67 12.76
C LEU A 61 -11.11 12.08 12.22
N ALA A 62 -11.58 12.20 10.99
CA ALA A 62 -11.99 13.48 10.41
C ALA A 62 -13.19 14.07 11.18
N ALA A 63 -14.19 13.26 11.51
CA ALA A 63 -15.34 13.71 12.30
C ALA A 63 -14.92 14.20 13.70
N LEU A 64 -14.03 13.47 14.36
CA LEU A 64 -13.47 13.90 15.66
C LEU A 64 -12.68 15.20 15.54
N SER A 65 -11.96 15.43 14.43
CA SER A 65 -11.20 16.66 14.22
C SER A 65 -12.08 17.89 14.02
N LEU A 66 -13.34 17.74 13.59
CA LEU A 66 -14.29 18.85 13.43
C LEU A 66 -14.74 19.47 14.77
N VAL A 67 -14.59 18.74 15.87
CA VAL A 67 -14.93 19.25 17.21
C VAL A 67 -14.08 20.49 17.56
N GLY A 68 -12.80 20.49 17.17
CA GLY A 68 -11.90 21.60 17.41
C GLY A 68 -12.35 22.92 16.77
N PRO A 69 -12.56 22.99 15.45
CA PRO A 69 -13.09 24.17 14.77
C PRO A 69 -14.43 24.67 15.33
N VAL A 70 -15.34 23.76 15.69
CA VAL A 70 -16.62 24.11 16.31
C VAL A 70 -16.40 24.79 17.66
N MET A 71 -15.48 24.26 18.49
CA MET A 71 -15.11 24.87 19.77
C MET A 71 -14.44 26.25 19.58
N LEU A 72 -13.60 26.39 18.54
CA LEU A 72 -12.97 27.67 18.21
C LEU A 72 -14.00 28.73 17.86
N VAL A 73 -14.96 28.43 17.01
CA VAL A 73 -16.05 29.33 16.63
C VAL A 73 -16.86 29.70 17.86
N GLY A 74 -17.17 28.75 18.74
CA GLY A 74 -17.87 29.01 20.00
C GLY A 74 -17.09 29.96 20.93
N ALA A 75 -15.76 29.79 21.01
CA ALA A 75 -14.90 30.67 21.79
C ALA A 75 -14.82 32.09 21.21
N LEU A 76 -14.73 32.25 19.90
CA LEU A 76 -14.72 33.53 19.20
C LEU A 76 -16.04 34.30 19.38
N LEU A 77 -17.16 33.57 19.47
CA LEU A 77 -18.49 34.16 19.76
C LEU A 77 -18.71 34.46 21.28
N GLY A 78 -17.70 34.35 22.10
CA GLY A 78 -17.77 34.58 23.54
C GLY A 78 -18.54 33.53 24.33
N ARG A 79 -18.85 32.37 23.72
CA ARG A 79 -19.64 31.25 24.30
C ARG A 79 -18.80 30.12 24.87
N GLY A 80 -17.46 30.21 24.83
CA GLY A 80 -16.58 29.14 25.28
C GLY A 80 -15.16 29.62 25.61
N ARG A 81 -14.36 28.74 26.21
CA ARG A 81 -12.93 28.95 26.47
C ARG A 81 -12.12 28.01 25.58
N LEU A 82 -11.03 28.51 25.03
CA LEU A 82 -10.04 27.67 24.36
C LEU A 82 -9.32 26.82 25.43
N ASP A 83 -9.43 25.54 25.33
CA ASP A 83 -8.78 24.56 26.22
C ASP A 83 -7.78 23.71 25.41
N ILE A 84 -6.91 22.99 26.10
CA ILE A 84 -5.93 22.03 25.51
C ILE A 84 -6.63 21.00 24.63
N LYS A 85 -7.90 20.69 24.88
CA LYS A 85 -8.76 19.84 24.07
C LYS A 85 -8.87 20.28 22.60
N PHE A 86 -8.74 21.60 22.34
CA PHE A 86 -8.71 22.13 20.98
C PHE A 86 -7.50 21.62 20.20
N VAL A 87 -6.32 21.65 20.81
CA VAL A 87 -5.07 21.16 20.17
C VAL A 87 -5.13 19.67 19.92
N THR A 88 -5.66 18.89 20.87
CA THR A 88 -5.79 17.44 20.72
C THR A 88 -6.76 17.04 19.60
N THR A 89 -7.87 17.78 19.43
CA THR A 89 -8.81 17.47 18.34
C THR A 89 -8.25 17.78 16.96
N ILE A 90 -7.45 18.85 16.81
CA ILE A 90 -6.76 19.16 15.55
C ILE A 90 -5.71 18.09 15.23
N ALA A 91 -5.05 17.52 16.23
CA ALA A 91 -4.05 16.46 16.01
C ALA A 91 -4.62 15.22 15.29
N PHE A 92 -5.94 14.94 15.42
CA PHE A 92 -6.59 13.86 14.67
C PHE A 92 -6.71 14.12 13.18
N LEU A 93 -6.59 15.37 12.74
CA LEU A 93 -6.66 15.70 11.30
C LEU A 93 -5.48 15.12 10.52
N VAL A 94 -4.29 15.11 11.10
CA VAL A 94 -3.08 14.62 10.43
C VAL A 94 -3.20 13.14 10.06
N PRO A 95 -3.50 12.21 11.00
CA PRO A 95 -3.70 10.81 10.65
C PRO A 95 -4.93 10.58 9.78
N ALA A 96 -5.99 11.40 9.88
CA ALA A 96 -7.13 11.31 8.98
C ALA A 96 -6.72 11.60 7.53
N ILE A 97 -6.03 12.70 7.28
CA ILE A 97 -5.54 13.08 5.95
C ILE A 97 -4.59 11.99 5.40
N TRP A 98 -3.68 11.49 6.22
CA TRP A 98 -2.76 10.43 5.83
C TRP A 98 -3.48 9.15 5.42
N LEU A 99 -4.49 8.72 6.17
CA LEU A 99 -5.31 7.54 5.85
C LEU A 99 -6.12 7.75 4.57
N PHE A 100 -6.72 8.94 4.38
CA PHE A 100 -7.41 9.26 3.13
C PHE A 100 -6.46 9.20 1.94
N ASP A 101 -5.28 9.82 2.06
CA ASP A 101 -4.27 9.78 1.02
C ASP A 101 -3.85 8.34 0.68
N LEU A 102 -3.64 7.49 1.70
CA LEU A 102 -3.30 6.08 1.52
C LEU A 102 -4.39 5.30 0.76
N VAL A 103 -5.67 5.59 1.04
CA VAL A 103 -6.80 4.92 0.36
C VAL A 103 -7.00 5.44 -1.04
N LEU A 104 -6.85 6.75 -1.26
CA LEU A 104 -7.10 7.41 -2.55
C LEU A 104 -5.95 7.22 -3.53
N ARG A 105 -4.72 7.06 -3.05
CA ARG A 105 -3.58 6.76 -3.92
C ARG A 105 -3.74 5.40 -4.56
N ARG A 106 -3.95 5.42 -5.85
CA ARG A 106 -3.94 4.21 -6.67
C ARG A 106 -2.52 3.92 -7.11
N ARG A 107 -2.09 2.67 -6.93
CA ARG A 107 -0.77 2.18 -7.35
C ARG A 107 -0.91 0.84 -8.04
N TRP A 108 0.09 0.51 -8.82
CA TRP A 108 0.27 -0.83 -9.34
C TRP A 108 0.91 -1.70 -8.26
N PHE A 109 0.43 -2.91 -8.12
CA PHE A 109 1.03 -3.91 -7.26
C PHE A 109 0.86 -5.31 -7.86
N LEU A 110 1.81 -6.18 -7.52
CA LEU A 110 1.73 -7.59 -7.82
C LEU A 110 0.96 -8.27 -6.71
N LYS A 111 -0.20 -8.81 -7.02
CA LYS A 111 -0.95 -9.65 -6.11
C LYS A 111 -0.46 -11.08 -6.24
N VAL A 112 0.14 -11.59 -5.20
CA VAL A 112 0.60 -12.98 -5.11
C VAL A 112 -0.47 -13.78 -4.38
N HIS A 113 -1.05 -14.74 -5.09
CA HIS A 113 -2.00 -15.68 -4.52
C HIS A 113 -1.23 -16.81 -3.84
N MET A 114 -1.51 -17.03 -2.55
CA MET A 114 -0.87 -18.06 -1.74
C MET A 114 -1.90 -19.07 -1.24
N LYS A 115 -1.45 -20.24 -0.79
CA LYS A 115 -2.29 -21.26 -0.17
C LYS A 115 -3.10 -20.73 1.03
N LYS A 116 -2.57 -19.73 1.75
CA LYS A 116 -3.19 -19.12 2.94
C LYS A 116 -3.65 -17.68 2.72
N GLY A 117 -4.09 -17.33 1.51
CA GLY A 117 -4.60 -16.00 1.20
C GLY A 117 -3.85 -15.32 0.05
N SER A 118 -3.84 -13.99 0.03
CA SER A 118 -3.12 -13.22 -1.00
C SER A 118 -2.34 -12.09 -0.35
N ARG A 119 -1.19 -11.77 -0.93
CA ARG A 119 -0.34 -10.66 -0.51
C ARG A 119 -0.08 -9.72 -1.67
N LYS A 120 0.03 -8.44 -1.39
CA LYS A 120 0.35 -7.41 -2.36
C LYS A 120 1.82 -7.04 -2.20
N LEU A 121 2.59 -7.14 -3.28
CA LEU A 121 3.94 -6.60 -3.37
C LEU A 121 3.85 -5.28 -4.14
N ILE A 122 4.39 -4.21 -3.57
CA ILE A 122 4.21 -2.87 -4.08
C ILE A 122 5.33 -2.54 -5.05
N PHE A 123 4.98 -2.08 -6.25
CA PHE A 123 5.93 -1.48 -7.18
C PHE A 123 6.23 -0.02 -6.80
N GLY A 124 7.28 0.54 -7.35
CA GLY A 124 7.64 1.94 -7.17
C GLY A 124 6.56 2.93 -7.62
N LYS A 125 6.85 4.23 -7.49
CA LYS A 125 5.84 5.28 -7.75
C LYS A 125 5.51 5.51 -9.23
N THR A 126 6.39 5.12 -10.13
CA THR A 126 6.35 5.48 -11.58
C THR A 126 6.29 4.26 -12.48
N SER A 127 5.63 3.18 -12.03
CA SER A 127 5.58 1.93 -12.79
C SER A 127 4.85 2.09 -14.12
N ASP A 128 5.52 1.74 -15.22
CA ASP A 128 4.92 1.67 -16.56
C ASP A 128 4.09 0.39 -16.71
N PRO A 129 2.78 0.50 -17.07
CA PRO A 129 1.92 -0.66 -17.24
C PRO A 129 2.44 -1.67 -18.27
N VAL A 130 3.07 -1.19 -19.34
CA VAL A 130 3.61 -2.06 -20.40
C VAL A 130 4.81 -2.85 -19.89
N ALA A 131 5.73 -2.18 -19.20
CA ALA A 131 6.90 -2.82 -18.61
C ALA A 131 6.49 -3.84 -17.52
N LEU A 132 5.45 -3.53 -16.72
CA LEU A 132 4.90 -4.45 -15.74
C LEU A 132 4.33 -5.73 -16.37
N GLN A 133 3.57 -5.59 -17.46
CA GLN A 133 3.06 -6.75 -18.18
C GLN A 133 4.19 -7.63 -18.74
N GLN A 134 5.20 -7.01 -19.34
CA GLN A 134 6.38 -7.74 -19.85
C GLN A 134 7.14 -8.44 -18.73
N PHE A 135 7.32 -7.79 -17.57
CA PHE A 135 7.93 -8.37 -16.39
C PHE A 135 7.19 -9.64 -15.93
N VAL A 136 5.87 -9.56 -15.77
CA VAL A 136 5.06 -10.71 -15.33
C VAL A 136 5.03 -11.82 -16.40
N LEU A 137 4.94 -11.47 -17.68
CA LEU A 137 5.02 -12.47 -18.78
C LEU A 137 6.36 -13.19 -18.75
N SER A 138 7.46 -12.48 -18.62
CA SER A 138 8.80 -13.08 -18.50
C SER A 138 8.92 -14.01 -17.29
N ALA A 139 8.33 -13.62 -16.15
CA ALA A 139 8.33 -14.46 -14.96
C ALA A 139 7.47 -15.73 -15.14
N LYS A 140 6.31 -15.60 -15.80
CA LYS A 140 5.44 -16.75 -16.12
C LYS A 140 6.14 -17.74 -17.07
N GLU A 141 6.76 -17.25 -18.13
CA GLU A 141 7.45 -18.08 -19.10
C GLU A 141 8.69 -18.76 -18.52
N ARG A 142 9.49 -18.04 -17.74
CA ARG A 142 10.77 -18.55 -17.22
C ARG A 142 10.62 -19.44 -16.00
N PHE A 143 9.72 -19.07 -15.07
CA PHE A 143 9.61 -19.72 -13.76
C PHE A 143 8.29 -20.46 -13.54
N GLY A 144 7.43 -20.51 -14.56
CA GLY A 144 6.16 -21.24 -14.48
C GLY A 144 5.17 -20.67 -13.45
N TYR A 145 5.14 -19.36 -13.26
CA TYR A 145 4.09 -18.71 -12.49
C TYR A 145 2.77 -18.72 -13.28
N PHE A 146 1.65 -18.94 -12.59
CA PHE A 146 0.31 -18.97 -13.18
C PHE A 146 -0.46 -17.67 -12.96
#